data_1487f1647ecbf46a08bd24cbf745dbff
#
_entry.id   1487f1647ecbf46a08bd24cbf745dbff
#
_cell.length_a   1.000
_cell.length_b   1.000
_cell.length_c   1.000
_cell.angle_alpha   90.00
_cell.angle_beta   90.00
_cell.angle_gamma   90.00
#
_symmetry.space_group_name_H-M   'P 1'
#
loop_
_entity.id
_entity.type
_entity.pdbx_description
1 polymer ?
#
loop_
_entity_poly.entity_id
_entity_poly.type
_entity_poly.pdbx_seq_one_letter_code
_entity_poly.pdbx_strand_id
1 'polypeptide(L)'
;MPFATINGIKIHYQIQGSGPPLLMFAPGGFGSVMSRWTAAGGKREWQEMDALATLSRHFRTVAYDRREAGQSGGRIEPLTWDLYAEEAKGLLDLAGAEQAIVLGSCMGAALALAFAVRYPSACRGLYLHWPVGGYRWMMKGHSFFKRHIEFVRANGFEAVVKRAPQTRNFWDDPEIGPWGPPTVVDPEFAARFVNQDLGRYIGACERSRDALFNDSMPSGASGAELMEIRASAFIQSGNDASHAHSASWALKELMPRAELWDVLPPHQNGRNTLEQILAFARRL
;
A
#
# COMPACT_ATOMS: atom_id res chain seq x y z
N MET A 1 7.25 -17.00 -9.23
CA MET A 1 7.60 -16.06 -8.17
C MET A 1 7.48 -16.75 -6.82
N PRO A 2 8.38 -16.50 -5.88
CA PRO A 2 8.39 -17.19 -4.59
C PRO A 2 7.31 -16.69 -3.63
N PHE A 3 7.08 -17.53 -2.60
CA PHE A 3 6.27 -17.19 -1.44
C PHE A 3 7.14 -17.26 -0.18
N ALA A 4 6.84 -16.43 0.79
CA ALA A 4 7.41 -16.49 2.13
C ALA A 4 6.29 -16.42 3.17
N THR A 5 6.51 -17.01 4.35
CA THR A 5 5.63 -16.82 5.49
C THR A 5 6.14 -15.66 6.33
N ILE A 6 5.41 -14.56 6.34
CA ILE A 6 5.70 -13.37 7.13
C ILE A 6 4.56 -13.19 8.14
N ASN A 7 4.88 -13.13 9.40
CA ASN A 7 3.90 -13.01 10.50
C ASN A 7 2.76 -14.06 10.43
N GLY A 8 3.10 -15.28 9.94
CA GLY A 8 2.16 -16.38 9.78
C GLY A 8 1.21 -16.25 8.58
N ILE A 9 1.47 -15.35 7.65
CA ILE A 9 0.74 -15.17 6.41
C ILE A 9 1.65 -15.49 5.22
N LYS A 10 1.13 -16.23 4.25
CA LYS A 10 1.81 -16.54 3.00
C LYS A 10 1.81 -15.30 2.11
N ILE A 11 2.97 -14.72 1.88
CA ILE A 11 3.16 -13.50 1.06
C ILE A 11 3.82 -13.87 -0.26
N HIS A 12 3.21 -13.44 -1.35
CA HIS A 12 3.75 -13.53 -2.70
C HIS A 12 4.64 -12.34 -2.97
N TYR A 13 5.91 -12.58 -3.31
CA TYR A 13 6.90 -11.51 -3.47
C TYR A 13 7.87 -11.75 -4.62
N GLN A 14 8.65 -10.72 -4.93
CA GLN A 14 9.76 -10.77 -5.88
C GLN A 14 10.90 -9.91 -5.36
N ILE A 15 12.12 -10.48 -5.40
CA ILE A 15 13.36 -9.74 -5.21
C ILE A 15 14.14 -9.83 -6.52
N GLN A 16 14.51 -8.69 -7.10
CA GLN A 16 15.16 -8.62 -8.41
C GLN A 16 16.21 -7.52 -8.46
N GLY A 17 17.24 -7.71 -9.28
CA GLY A 17 18.30 -6.74 -9.48
C GLY A 17 19.38 -6.78 -8.40
N SER A 18 20.32 -5.85 -8.52
CA SER A 18 21.44 -5.64 -7.61
C SER A 18 21.59 -4.13 -7.33
N GLY A 19 22.36 -3.78 -6.30
CA GLY A 19 22.54 -2.38 -5.89
C GLY A 19 21.82 -2.05 -4.58
N PRO A 20 21.57 -0.76 -4.29
CA PRO A 20 20.90 -0.35 -3.06
C PRO A 20 19.51 -0.98 -2.95
N PRO A 21 19.10 -1.45 -1.75
CA PRO A 21 17.76 -1.98 -1.56
C PRO A 21 16.69 -0.92 -1.82
N LEU A 22 15.64 -1.31 -2.58
CA LEU A 22 14.45 -0.51 -2.86
C LEU A 22 13.21 -1.32 -2.48
N LEU A 23 12.55 -0.95 -1.39
CA LEU A 23 11.30 -1.54 -0.93
C LEU A 23 10.13 -0.83 -1.59
N MET A 24 9.26 -1.57 -2.29
CA MET A 24 8.25 -1.01 -3.18
C MET A 24 6.83 -1.33 -2.71
N PHE A 25 6.06 -0.32 -2.33
CA PHE A 25 4.66 -0.43 -1.91
C PHE A 25 3.73 0.00 -3.03
N ALA A 26 3.12 -0.98 -3.68
CA ALA A 26 2.36 -0.80 -4.91
C ALA A 26 1.08 0.05 -4.72
N PRO A 27 0.68 0.81 -5.75
CA PRO A 27 -0.62 1.47 -5.77
C PRO A 27 -1.77 0.46 -5.87
N GLY A 28 -3.01 0.97 -5.79
CA GLY A 28 -4.21 0.16 -6.03
C GLY A 28 -5.09 -0.06 -4.81
N GLY A 29 -4.88 0.71 -3.73
CA GLY A 29 -5.68 0.59 -2.52
C GLY A 29 -5.54 -0.79 -1.89
N PHE A 30 -6.64 -1.49 -1.66
CA PHE A 30 -6.63 -2.87 -1.17
C PHE A 30 -6.19 -3.90 -2.23
N GLY A 31 -6.16 -3.55 -3.51
CA GLY A 31 -5.59 -4.35 -4.59
C GLY A 31 -4.12 -4.04 -4.88
N SER A 32 -3.32 -3.76 -3.82
CA SER A 32 -1.89 -3.49 -3.91
C SER A 32 -1.12 -4.77 -4.24
N VAL A 33 -0.78 -4.94 -5.52
CA VAL A 33 -0.08 -6.11 -6.06
C VAL A 33 1.14 -5.69 -6.87
N MET A 34 2.19 -6.51 -6.87
CA MET A 34 3.44 -6.15 -7.55
C MET A 34 3.29 -5.99 -9.06
N SER A 35 2.28 -6.61 -9.69
CA SER A 35 1.99 -6.37 -11.10
C SER A 35 1.62 -4.93 -11.44
N ARG A 36 1.22 -4.12 -10.45
CA ARG A 36 0.98 -2.68 -10.62
C ARG A 36 2.25 -1.89 -10.99
N TRP A 37 3.40 -2.47 -10.81
CA TRP A 37 4.69 -1.91 -11.19
C TRP A 37 5.16 -2.32 -12.59
N THR A 38 4.38 -3.12 -13.34
CA THR A 38 4.75 -3.63 -14.65
C THR A 38 4.03 -2.91 -15.79
N ALA A 39 4.54 -3.01 -17.00
CA ALA A 39 3.89 -2.49 -18.20
C ALA A 39 2.48 -3.08 -18.41
N ALA A 40 2.25 -4.34 -18.03
CA ALA A 40 0.97 -5.02 -18.23
C ALA A 40 -0.09 -4.66 -17.16
N GLY A 41 0.32 -4.48 -15.91
CA GLY A 41 -0.60 -4.29 -14.79
C GLY A 41 -0.56 -2.88 -14.17
N GLY A 42 0.41 -2.08 -14.52
CA GLY A 42 0.57 -0.69 -14.11
C GLY A 42 -0.40 0.27 -14.79
N LYS A 43 -0.38 1.48 -14.33
CA LYS A 43 -1.10 2.60 -14.95
C LYS A 43 -0.16 3.80 -15.01
N ARG A 44 -0.38 4.69 -16.00
CA ARG A 44 0.38 5.94 -16.16
C ARG A 44 1.90 5.69 -16.10
N GLU A 45 2.61 6.46 -15.30
CA GLU A 45 4.07 6.46 -15.16
C GLU A 45 4.63 5.05 -14.91
N TRP A 46 3.93 4.26 -14.09
CA TRP A 46 4.36 2.89 -13.74
C TRP A 46 4.27 1.93 -14.93
N GLN A 47 3.22 2.08 -15.75
CA GLN A 47 3.06 1.33 -16.99
C GLN A 47 4.08 1.77 -18.04
N GLU A 48 4.21 3.09 -18.25
CA GLU A 48 5.09 3.68 -19.27
C GLU A 48 6.55 3.27 -19.08
N MET A 49 7.04 3.28 -17.82
CA MET A 49 8.42 2.94 -17.52
C MET A 49 8.67 1.45 -17.29
N ASP A 50 7.62 0.60 -17.20
CA ASP A 50 7.75 -0.76 -16.68
C ASP A 50 8.59 -0.77 -15.39
N ALA A 51 8.02 -0.16 -14.35
CA ALA A 51 8.77 0.30 -13.18
C ALA A 51 9.59 -0.80 -12.52
N LEU A 52 9.02 -2.01 -12.38
CA LEU A 52 9.72 -3.12 -11.73
C LEU A 52 10.96 -3.54 -12.53
N ALA A 53 10.80 -3.74 -13.84
CA ALA A 53 11.91 -4.13 -14.73
C ALA A 53 12.97 -3.02 -14.84
N THR A 54 12.53 -1.76 -14.91
CA THR A 54 13.46 -0.63 -15.06
C THR A 54 14.21 -0.32 -13.78
N LEU A 55 13.53 -0.26 -12.64
CA LEU A 55 14.17 0.02 -11.36
C LEU A 55 15.10 -1.10 -10.91
N SER A 56 14.82 -2.37 -11.24
CA SER A 56 15.70 -3.50 -10.93
C SER A 56 17.08 -3.46 -11.65
N ARG A 57 17.22 -2.59 -12.65
CA ARG A 57 18.54 -2.33 -13.28
C ARG A 57 19.44 -1.43 -12.43
N HIS A 58 18.86 -0.71 -11.47
CA HIS A 58 19.54 0.29 -10.64
C HIS A 58 19.54 -0.09 -9.16
N PHE A 59 18.56 -0.89 -8.74
CA PHE A 59 18.29 -1.25 -7.35
C PHE A 59 18.10 -2.75 -7.19
N ARG A 60 18.33 -3.24 -5.98
CA ARG A 60 17.77 -4.51 -5.53
C ARG A 60 16.33 -4.26 -5.07
N THR A 61 15.37 -4.45 -5.98
CA THR A 61 13.95 -4.20 -5.71
C THR A 61 13.35 -5.33 -4.88
N VAL A 62 12.53 -4.96 -3.90
CA VAL A 62 11.67 -5.86 -3.11
C VAL A 62 10.24 -5.43 -3.34
N ALA A 63 9.51 -6.20 -4.12
CA ALA A 63 8.10 -5.95 -4.45
C ALA A 63 7.25 -7.15 -4.02
N TYR A 64 6.00 -6.93 -3.66
CA TYR A 64 5.13 -7.98 -3.17
C TYR A 64 3.65 -7.65 -3.39
N ASP A 65 2.83 -8.70 -3.39
CA ASP A 65 1.40 -8.58 -3.22
C ASP A 65 1.15 -8.40 -1.71
N ARG A 66 0.61 -7.25 -1.31
CA ARG A 66 0.30 -7.02 0.10
C ARG A 66 -0.68 -8.09 0.59
N ARG A 67 -0.64 -8.44 1.88
CA ARG A 67 -1.65 -9.30 2.48
C ARG A 67 -3.06 -8.86 2.03
N GLU A 68 -3.97 -9.79 1.91
CA GLU A 68 -5.34 -9.64 1.37
C GLU A 68 -5.40 -9.20 -0.11
N ALA A 69 -4.28 -9.25 -0.85
CA ALA A 69 -4.26 -8.88 -2.27
C ALA A 69 -3.51 -9.91 -3.13
N GLY A 70 -3.89 -9.99 -4.39
CA GLY A 70 -3.22 -10.80 -5.41
C GLY A 70 -3.14 -12.28 -5.06
N GLN A 71 -1.93 -12.79 -4.95
CA GLN A 71 -1.64 -14.19 -4.59
C GLN A 71 -1.26 -14.36 -3.12
N SER A 72 -1.21 -13.26 -2.36
CA SER A 72 -0.94 -13.32 -0.92
C SER A 72 -2.17 -13.79 -0.16
N GLY A 73 -1.92 -14.49 0.94
CA GLY A 73 -2.95 -14.88 1.89
C GLY A 73 -3.45 -13.71 2.73
N GLY A 74 -4.22 -14.04 3.76
CA GLY A 74 -4.75 -13.06 4.70
C GLY A 74 -5.10 -13.67 6.05
N ARG A 75 -5.45 -12.78 6.97
CA ARG A 75 -6.01 -13.12 8.28
C ARG A 75 -7.08 -12.12 8.65
N ILE A 76 -8.21 -12.60 9.17
CA ILE A 76 -9.31 -11.74 9.62
C ILE A 76 -8.93 -11.13 10.98
N GLU A 77 -8.40 -9.94 10.93
CA GLU A 77 -7.97 -9.13 12.08
C GLU A 77 -8.05 -7.65 11.70
N PRO A 78 -8.10 -6.71 12.65
CA PRO A 78 -8.08 -5.28 12.30
C PRO A 78 -6.85 -4.92 11.48
N LEU A 79 -7.07 -4.40 10.29
CA LEU A 79 -6.01 -3.93 9.40
C LEU A 79 -5.56 -2.54 9.86
N THR A 80 -4.26 -2.38 10.09
CA THR A 80 -3.65 -1.13 10.54
C THR A 80 -2.41 -0.81 9.71
N TRP A 81 -1.97 0.43 9.75
CA TRP A 81 -0.72 0.83 9.10
C TRP A 81 0.49 0.12 9.71
N ASP A 82 0.50 -0.08 11.03
CA ASP A 82 1.55 -0.82 11.74
C ASP A 82 1.64 -2.27 11.28
N LEU A 83 0.49 -2.93 11.12
CA LEU A 83 0.42 -4.30 10.65
C LEU A 83 1.04 -4.46 9.25
N TYR A 84 0.78 -3.52 8.36
CA TYR A 84 1.38 -3.50 7.04
C TYR A 84 2.87 -3.16 7.07
N ALA A 85 3.29 -2.27 7.98
CA ALA A 85 4.70 -1.92 8.15
C ALA A 85 5.52 -3.09 8.71
N GLU A 86 4.96 -3.88 9.63
CA GLU A 86 5.58 -5.11 10.17
C GLU A 86 5.78 -6.17 9.09
N GLU A 87 4.79 -6.36 8.22
CA GLU A 87 4.92 -7.26 7.06
C GLU A 87 6.04 -6.82 6.12
N ALA A 88 6.08 -5.52 5.81
CA ALA A 88 7.09 -4.93 4.96
C ALA A 88 8.51 -5.07 5.55
N LYS A 89 8.65 -4.94 6.88
CA LYS A 89 9.92 -5.17 7.59
C LYS A 89 10.37 -6.62 7.47
N GLY A 90 9.46 -7.57 7.66
CA GLY A 90 9.75 -8.99 7.47
C GLY A 90 10.24 -9.33 6.06
N LEU A 91 9.70 -8.67 5.03
CA LEU A 91 10.19 -8.83 3.66
C LEU A 91 11.56 -8.20 3.43
N LEU A 92 11.85 -7.07 4.05
CA LEU A 92 13.17 -6.43 4.00
C LEU A 92 14.23 -7.34 4.66
N ASP A 93 13.89 -7.94 5.81
CA ASP A 93 14.76 -8.89 6.51
C ASP A 93 15.00 -10.15 5.67
N LEU A 94 13.96 -10.69 5.05
CA LEU A 94 14.07 -11.81 4.10
C LEU A 94 15.00 -11.47 2.92
N ALA A 95 14.99 -10.23 2.47
CA ALA A 95 15.90 -9.73 1.46
C ALA A 95 17.35 -9.58 1.98
N GLY A 96 17.63 -9.78 3.26
CA GLY A 96 18.94 -9.60 3.87
C GLY A 96 19.40 -8.14 3.82
N ALA A 97 18.48 -7.19 3.97
CA ALA A 97 18.78 -5.77 3.92
C ALA A 97 18.40 -5.08 5.24
N GLU A 98 19.36 -4.39 5.84
CA GLU A 98 19.13 -3.63 7.09
C GLU A 98 18.37 -2.33 6.83
N GLN A 99 18.61 -1.71 5.67
CA GLN A 99 18.02 -0.44 5.26
C GLN A 99 17.58 -0.49 3.79
N ALA A 100 16.55 0.25 3.45
CA ALA A 100 16.10 0.45 2.08
C ALA A 100 15.68 1.90 1.80
N ILE A 101 15.78 2.31 0.53
CA ILE A 101 14.94 3.38 0.02
C ILE A 101 13.54 2.81 -0.08
N VAL A 102 12.54 3.55 0.38
CA VAL A 102 11.14 3.12 0.38
C VAL A 102 10.37 3.91 -0.67
N LEU A 103 9.88 3.23 -1.69
CA LEU A 103 9.03 3.79 -2.73
C LEU A 103 7.58 3.39 -2.46
N GLY A 104 6.74 4.34 -2.14
CA GLY A 104 5.31 4.14 -1.95
C GLY A 104 4.48 4.94 -2.94
N SER A 105 3.48 4.29 -3.56
CA SER A 105 2.56 4.95 -4.47
C SER A 105 1.11 4.81 -4.00
N CYS A 106 0.33 5.90 -4.06
CA CYS A 106 -1.08 5.93 -3.63
C CYS A 106 -1.21 5.52 -2.14
N MET A 107 -2.01 4.53 -1.82
CA MET A 107 -2.07 3.93 -0.46
C MET A 107 -0.71 3.37 -0.01
N GLY A 108 0.16 2.97 -0.95
CA GLY A 108 1.53 2.58 -0.65
C GLY A 108 2.38 3.72 -0.08
N ALA A 109 2.07 4.98 -0.40
CA ALA A 109 2.76 6.13 0.21
C ALA A 109 2.39 6.27 1.71
N ALA A 110 1.14 6.02 2.09
CA ALA A 110 0.75 5.97 3.49
C ALA A 110 1.47 4.85 4.25
N LEU A 111 1.59 3.66 3.64
CA LEU A 111 2.39 2.58 4.20
C LEU A 111 3.87 2.94 4.33
N ALA A 112 4.43 3.68 3.37
CA ALA A 112 5.82 4.14 3.44
C ALA A 112 6.06 5.08 4.62
N LEU A 113 5.11 5.96 4.92
CA LEU A 113 5.15 6.83 6.10
C LEU A 113 5.09 6.01 7.39
N ALA A 114 4.13 5.10 7.51
CA ALA A 114 4.03 4.20 8.67
C ALA A 114 5.29 3.35 8.87
N PHE A 115 5.89 2.86 7.78
CA PHE A 115 7.15 2.14 7.83
C PHE A 115 8.29 3.00 8.38
N ALA A 116 8.40 4.26 7.92
CA ALA A 116 9.43 5.17 8.40
C ALA A 116 9.26 5.57 9.87
N VAL A 117 8.01 5.69 10.33
CA VAL A 117 7.68 5.93 11.75
C VAL A 117 8.06 4.72 12.60
N ARG A 118 7.64 3.53 12.19
CA ARG A 118 7.82 2.29 12.96
C ARG A 118 9.26 1.78 12.94
N TYR A 119 9.95 1.95 11.81
CA TYR A 119 11.29 1.41 11.56
C TYR A 119 12.24 2.50 11.02
N PRO A 120 12.52 3.57 11.79
CA PRO A 120 13.30 4.69 11.30
C PRO A 120 14.73 4.31 10.90
N SER A 121 15.34 3.33 11.56
CA SER A 121 16.69 2.84 11.21
C SER A 121 16.71 2.00 9.92
N ALA A 122 15.58 1.44 9.51
CA ALA A 122 15.46 0.67 8.27
C ALA A 122 15.05 1.51 7.06
N CYS A 123 14.63 2.77 7.28
CA CYS A 123 14.24 3.71 6.23
C CYS A 123 15.39 4.66 5.88
N ARG A 124 16.08 4.41 4.78
CA ARG A 124 17.16 5.28 4.29
C ARG A 124 16.64 6.58 3.66
N GLY A 125 15.47 6.52 3.01
CA GLY A 125 14.79 7.66 2.39
C GLY A 125 13.45 7.24 1.82
N LEU A 126 12.56 8.21 1.59
CA LEU A 126 11.18 8.03 1.16
C LEU A 126 10.95 8.65 -0.21
N TYR A 127 10.47 7.89 -1.18
CA TYR A 127 9.89 8.42 -2.40
C TYR A 127 8.36 8.22 -2.35
N LEU A 128 7.62 9.29 -2.18
CA LEU A 128 6.18 9.29 -1.95
C LEU A 128 5.46 9.78 -3.20
N HIS A 129 4.93 8.84 -3.98
CA HIS A 129 4.21 9.15 -5.21
C HIS A 129 2.70 9.21 -4.94
N TRP A 130 2.10 10.36 -5.20
CA TRP A 130 0.68 10.61 -5.05
C TRP A 130 0.14 10.17 -3.68
N PRO A 131 0.60 10.76 -2.58
CA PRO A 131 0.14 10.37 -1.25
C PRO A 131 -1.38 10.50 -1.14
N VAL A 132 -1.99 9.49 -0.52
CA VAL A 132 -3.43 9.52 -0.23
C VAL A 132 -3.70 10.35 1.01
N GLY A 133 -4.86 11.02 1.04
CA GLY A 133 -5.31 11.81 2.17
C GLY A 133 -6.42 12.77 1.81
N GLY A 134 -6.95 13.43 2.85
CA GLY A 134 -8.03 14.39 2.72
C GLY A 134 -9.41 13.78 2.84
N TYR A 135 -10.40 14.66 2.94
CA TYR A 135 -11.77 14.29 3.25
C TYR A 135 -12.39 13.26 2.30
N ARG A 136 -12.16 13.43 0.99
CA ARG A 136 -12.73 12.52 -0.02
C ARG A 136 -12.15 11.12 0.07
N TRP A 137 -10.87 10.98 0.39
CA TRP A 137 -10.22 9.70 0.64
C TRP A 137 -10.84 9.02 1.87
N MET A 138 -10.96 9.74 2.99
CA MET A 138 -11.58 9.24 4.21
C MET A 138 -13.02 8.77 3.95
N MET A 139 -13.86 9.63 3.34
CA MET A 139 -15.25 9.31 3.03
C MET A 139 -15.38 8.08 2.11
N LYS A 140 -14.48 7.92 1.14
CA LYS A 140 -14.47 6.74 0.27
C LYS A 140 -14.24 5.47 1.07
N GLY A 141 -13.24 5.44 1.95
CA GLY A 141 -12.96 4.30 2.80
C GLY A 141 -14.15 3.94 3.70
N HIS A 142 -14.73 4.93 4.38
CA HIS A 142 -15.92 4.73 5.22
C HIS A 142 -17.11 4.18 4.43
N SER A 143 -17.38 4.70 3.23
CA SER A 143 -18.46 4.22 2.36
C SER A 143 -18.24 2.76 1.94
N PHE A 144 -17.00 2.36 1.63
CA PHE A 144 -16.69 1.02 1.19
C PHE A 144 -16.87 -0.01 2.30
N PHE A 145 -16.34 0.27 3.50
CA PHE A 145 -16.55 -0.60 4.64
C PHE A 145 -18.02 -0.69 5.05
N LYS A 146 -18.76 0.43 5.01
CA LYS A 146 -20.20 0.44 5.27
C LYS A 146 -20.94 -0.49 4.31
N ARG A 147 -20.72 -0.36 2.99
CA ARG A 147 -21.35 -1.21 1.97
C ARG A 147 -21.03 -2.69 2.18
N HIS A 148 -19.78 -3.01 2.53
CA HIS A 148 -19.40 -4.38 2.81
C HIS A 148 -20.14 -4.96 4.02
N ILE A 149 -20.18 -4.22 5.13
CA ILE A 149 -20.88 -4.63 6.35
C ILE A 149 -22.38 -4.85 6.08
N GLU A 150 -23.01 -3.94 5.33
CA GLU A 150 -24.42 -4.08 4.93
C GLU A 150 -24.63 -5.31 4.06
N PHE A 151 -23.73 -5.57 3.10
CA PHE A 151 -23.79 -6.73 2.23
C PHE A 151 -23.68 -8.05 3.01
N VAL A 152 -22.70 -8.17 3.90
CA VAL A 152 -22.52 -9.39 4.71
C VAL A 152 -23.69 -9.62 5.65
N ARG A 153 -24.25 -8.58 6.27
CA ARG A 153 -25.44 -8.68 7.12
C ARG A 153 -26.66 -9.20 6.37
N ALA A 154 -26.82 -8.79 5.11
CA ALA A 154 -27.97 -9.17 4.30
C ALA A 154 -27.82 -10.53 3.62
N ASN A 155 -26.61 -10.93 3.22
CA ASN A 155 -26.38 -12.04 2.31
C ASN A 155 -25.48 -13.15 2.88
N GLY A 156 -24.81 -12.91 4.03
CA GLY A 156 -23.89 -13.88 4.64
C GLY A 156 -22.51 -13.96 3.95
N PHE A 157 -21.64 -14.78 4.52
CA PHE A 157 -20.24 -14.92 4.08
C PHE A 157 -20.10 -15.72 2.79
N GLU A 158 -20.97 -16.70 2.55
CA GLU A 158 -20.99 -17.51 1.31
C GLU A 158 -21.19 -16.62 0.07
N ALA A 159 -22.00 -15.56 0.20
CA ALA A 159 -22.22 -14.60 -0.88
C ALA A 159 -20.94 -13.81 -1.21
N VAL A 160 -20.12 -13.48 -0.21
CA VAL A 160 -18.81 -12.86 -0.40
C VAL A 160 -17.88 -13.79 -1.16
N VAL A 161 -17.74 -15.05 -0.72
CA VAL A 161 -16.88 -16.06 -1.36
C VAL A 161 -17.29 -16.30 -2.81
N LYS A 162 -18.59 -16.38 -3.09
CA LYS A 162 -19.13 -16.54 -4.45
C LYS A 162 -18.83 -15.35 -5.35
N ARG A 163 -18.78 -14.12 -4.78
CA ARG A 163 -18.60 -12.88 -5.51
C ARG A 163 -17.11 -12.53 -5.74
N ALA A 164 -16.25 -12.84 -4.79
CA ALA A 164 -14.83 -12.46 -4.80
C ALA A 164 -14.07 -12.84 -6.09
N PRO A 165 -14.30 -14.00 -6.77
CA PRO A 165 -13.63 -14.33 -8.02
C PRO A 165 -13.85 -13.35 -9.16
N GLN A 166 -14.93 -12.54 -9.14
CA GLN A 166 -15.27 -11.63 -10.22
C GLN A 166 -14.34 -10.43 -10.33
N THR A 167 -13.87 -9.89 -9.20
CA THR A 167 -13.03 -8.69 -9.17
C THR A 167 -11.72 -8.86 -8.42
N ARG A 168 -11.68 -9.69 -7.39
CA ARG A 168 -10.51 -9.92 -6.51
C ARG A 168 -9.93 -8.66 -5.88
N ASN A 169 -10.70 -7.59 -5.80
CA ASN A 169 -10.23 -6.31 -5.29
C ASN A 169 -11.37 -5.54 -4.60
N PHE A 170 -11.25 -5.37 -3.29
CA PHE A 170 -12.20 -4.62 -2.48
C PHE A 170 -12.42 -3.18 -2.98
N TRP A 171 -11.40 -2.58 -3.61
CA TRP A 171 -11.49 -1.20 -4.13
C TRP A 171 -12.31 -1.07 -5.41
N ASP A 172 -12.47 -2.16 -6.16
CA ASP A 172 -13.30 -2.22 -7.36
C ASP A 172 -14.71 -2.72 -7.04
N ASP A 173 -14.84 -3.61 -6.04
CA ASP A 173 -16.11 -4.14 -5.56
C ASP A 173 -16.16 -4.15 -4.01
N PRO A 174 -16.78 -3.13 -3.40
CA PRO A 174 -16.86 -3.05 -1.95
C PRO A 174 -17.58 -4.23 -1.28
N GLU A 175 -18.46 -4.94 -1.99
CA GLU A 175 -19.24 -6.03 -1.40
C GLU A 175 -18.40 -7.26 -1.03
N ILE A 176 -17.22 -7.43 -1.64
CA ILE A 176 -16.33 -8.54 -1.28
C ILE A 176 -15.51 -8.29 -0.01
N GLY A 177 -15.40 -7.06 0.43
CA GLY A 177 -14.61 -6.67 1.60
C GLY A 177 -13.10 -6.86 1.46
N PRO A 178 -12.33 -6.48 2.48
CA PRO A 178 -10.87 -6.58 2.42
C PRO A 178 -10.36 -8.03 2.42
N TRP A 179 -11.10 -8.96 3.01
CA TRP A 179 -10.71 -10.38 3.08
C TRP A 179 -11.36 -11.29 2.05
N GLY A 180 -12.15 -10.73 1.11
CA GLY A 180 -12.68 -11.49 -0.03
C GLY A 180 -11.59 -12.06 -0.94
N PRO A 181 -10.57 -11.27 -1.36
CA PRO A 181 -9.54 -11.75 -2.27
C PRO A 181 -8.79 -13.01 -1.79
N PRO A 182 -8.37 -13.18 -0.53
CA PRO A 182 -7.76 -14.42 -0.04
C PRO A 182 -8.65 -15.67 -0.20
N THR A 183 -9.98 -15.54 -0.18
CA THR A 183 -10.88 -16.69 -0.37
C THR A 183 -10.76 -17.32 -1.77
N VAL A 184 -10.22 -16.58 -2.73
CA VAL A 184 -10.05 -17.05 -4.12
C VAL A 184 -8.76 -17.85 -4.28
N VAL A 185 -7.72 -17.53 -3.53
CA VAL A 185 -6.38 -18.12 -3.68
C VAL A 185 -6.06 -19.17 -2.61
N ASP A 186 -6.84 -19.21 -1.53
CA ASP A 186 -6.67 -20.13 -0.40
C ASP A 186 -8.02 -20.80 -0.03
N PRO A 187 -8.26 -22.04 -0.47
CA PRO A 187 -9.50 -22.78 -0.14
C PRO A 187 -9.70 -23.02 1.36
N GLU A 188 -8.63 -23.19 2.13
CA GLU A 188 -8.72 -23.35 3.58
C GLU A 188 -9.13 -22.04 4.26
N PHE A 189 -8.61 -20.92 3.77
CA PHE A 189 -9.05 -19.60 4.21
C PHE A 189 -10.54 -19.41 3.88
N ALA A 190 -10.98 -19.76 2.67
CA ALA A 190 -12.39 -19.67 2.27
C ALA A 190 -13.30 -20.49 3.19
N ALA A 191 -12.90 -21.72 3.51
CA ALA A 191 -13.67 -22.58 4.42
C ALA A 191 -13.76 -21.99 5.84
N ARG A 192 -12.70 -21.37 6.34
CA ARG A 192 -12.73 -20.65 7.63
C ARG A 192 -13.52 -19.34 7.56
N PHE A 193 -13.49 -18.65 6.43
CA PHE A 193 -14.16 -17.36 6.22
C PHE A 193 -15.68 -17.49 6.35
N VAL A 194 -16.30 -18.54 5.77
CA VAL A 194 -17.75 -18.72 5.84
C VAL A 194 -18.27 -19.08 7.25
N ASN A 195 -17.38 -19.55 8.13
CA ASN A 195 -17.70 -19.93 9.50
C ASN A 195 -17.35 -18.84 10.53
N GLN A 196 -17.18 -17.58 10.11
CA GLN A 196 -16.85 -16.48 11.02
C GLN A 196 -18.05 -16.09 11.91
N ASP A 197 -17.76 -15.68 13.13
CA ASP A 197 -18.72 -14.95 13.95
C ASP A 197 -18.97 -13.56 13.34
N LEU A 198 -20.22 -13.25 13.03
CA LEU A 198 -20.61 -12.02 12.36
C LEU A 198 -20.24 -10.78 13.17
N GLY A 199 -20.42 -10.80 14.48
CA GLY A 199 -20.13 -9.66 15.34
C GLY A 199 -18.63 -9.36 15.40
N ARG A 200 -17.79 -10.39 15.56
CA ARG A 200 -16.33 -10.26 15.55
C ARG A 200 -15.83 -9.77 14.19
N TYR A 201 -16.40 -10.29 13.11
CA TYR A 201 -16.05 -9.88 11.76
C TYR A 201 -16.36 -8.41 11.51
N ILE A 202 -17.57 -7.97 11.84
CA ILE A 202 -17.97 -6.56 11.71
C ILE A 202 -17.06 -5.67 12.56
N GLY A 203 -16.79 -6.06 13.80
CA GLY A 203 -15.84 -5.33 14.64
C GLY A 203 -14.43 -5.22 14.05
N ALA A 204 -13.95 -6.25 13.32
CA ALA A 204 -12.69 -6.17 12.60
C ALA A 204 -12.77 -5.19 11.42
N CYS A 205 -13.88 -5.18 10.66
CA CYS A 205 -14.13 -4.21 9.59
C CYS A 205 -14.14 -2.77 10.11
N GLU A 206 -14.86 -2.50 11.20
CA GLU A 206 -14.98 -1.16 11.79
C GLU A 206 -13.63 -0.65 12.30
N ARG A 207 -12.89 -1.46 13.05
CA ARG A 207 -11.54 -1.11 13.51
C ARG A 207 -10.56 -0.89 12.35
N SER A 208 -10.65 -1.69 11.28
CA SER A 208 -9.83 -1.48 10.08
C SER A 208 -10.16 -0.17 9.38
N ARG A 209 -11.44 0.13 9.24
CA ARG A 209 -11.91 1.42 8.70
C ARG A 209 -11.34 2.59 9.49
N ASP A 210 -11.50 2.57 10.80
CA ASP A 210 -11.13 3.69 11.67
C ASP A 210 -9.61 3.85 11.78
N ALA A 211 -8.84 2.77 11.68
CA ALA A 211 -7.38 2.82 11.65
C ALA A 211 -6.80 3.33 10.32
N LEU A 212 -7.40 2.94 9.18
CA LEU A 212 -6.85 3.25 7.85
C LEU A 212 -7.44 4.53 7.25
N PHE A 213 -8.63 4.97 7.68
CA PHE A 213 -9.35 6.11 7.11
C PHE A 213 -9.80 7.08 8.21
N ASN A 214 -8.86 7.44 9.07
CA ASN A 214 -9.02 8.48 10.08
C ASN A 214 -8.83 9.88 9.48
N ASP A 215 -8.87 10.91 10.34
CA ASP A 215 -8.70 12.31 9.97
C ASP A 215 -7.24 12.73 9.71
N SER A 216 -6.29 11.80 9.79
CA SER A 216 -4.88 12.10 9.45
C SER A 216 -4.75 12.51 7.99
N MET A 217 -4.05 13.61 7.77
CA MET A 217 -3.76 14.13 6.45
C MET A 217 -2.28 14.53 6.35
N PRO A 218 -1.50 13.75 5.61
CA PRO A 218 -1.84 12.54 4.84
C PRO A 218 -2.13 11.32 5.73
N SER A 219 -2.69 10.26 5.13
CA SER A 219 -2.86 8.97 5.82
C SER A 219 -1.51 8.29 6.07
N GLY A 220 -1.45 7.40 7.07
CA GLY A 220 -0.28 6.56 7.37
C GLY A 220 0.53 7.01 8.59
N ALA A 221 0.45 8.28 8.96
CA ALA A 221 1.09 8.82 10.15
C ALA A 221 0.34 10.06 10.65
N SER A 222 0.39 10.34 11.94
CA SER A 222 -0.10 11.60 12.52
C SER A 222 0.86 12.76 12.22
N GLY A 223 0.38 13.99 12.34
CA GLY A 223 1.24 15.18 12.17
C GLY A 223 2.44 15.20 13.12
N ALA A 224 2.27 14.73 14.36
CA ALA A 224 3.36 14.64 15.34
C ALA A 224 4.43 13.62 14.90
N GLU A 225 4.01 12.44 14.43
CA GLU A 225 4.92 11.41 13.92
C GLU A 225 5.67 11.87 12.66
N LEU A 226 5.00 12.60 11.77
CA LEU A 226 5.64 13.15 10.56
C LEU A 226 6.78 14.11 10.89
N MET A 227 6.64 14.94 11.92
CA MET A 227 7.69 15.87 12.39
C MET A 227 8.92 15.13 12.95
N GLU A 228 8.77 13.89 13.38
CA GLU A 228 9.86 13.06 13.91
C GLU A 228 10.59 12.24 12.83
N ILE A 229 10.07 12.14 11.61
CA ILE A 229 10.74 11.42 10.52
C ILE A 229 12.02 12.16 10.11
N ARG A 230 13.18 11.52 10.31
CA ARG A 230 14.50 12.08 9.97
C ARG A 230 15.01 11.64 8.59
N ALA A 231 14.41 10.65 7.98
CA ALA A 231 14.74 10.23 6.63
C ALA A 231 14.41 11.35 5.63
N SER A 232 15.27 11.54 4.63
CA SER A 232 14.95 12.43 3.51
C SER A 232 13.73 11.91 2.75
N ALA A 233 12.84 12.81 2.35
CA ALA A 233 11.65 12.43 1.59
C ALA A 233 11.54 13.26 0.31
N PHE A 234 11.17 12.61 -0.79
CA PHE A 234 10.79 13.24 -2.05
C PHE A 234 9.32 12.95 -2.33
N ILE A 235 8.53 13.99 -2.52
CA ILE A 235 7.09 13.91 -2.68
C ILE A 235 6.73 14.29 -4.10
N GLN A 236 6.14 13.37 -4.84
CA GLN A 236 5.52 13.62 -6.15
C GLN A 236 4.03 13.81 -5.96
N SER A 237 3.53 15.02 -6.25
CA SER A 237 2.16 15.41 -5.94
C SER A 237 1.14 14.76 -6.87
N GLY A 238 0.01 14.30 -6.29
CA GLY A 238 -1.22 13.98 -7.00
C GLY A 238 -2.20 15.17 -7.00
N ASN A 239 -3.31 15.04 -7.73
CA ASN A 239 -4.40 16.03 -7.71
C ASN A 239 -5.72 15.41 -8.15
N ASP A 240 -6.25 14.48 -7.36
CA ASP A 240 -7.57 13.89 -7.58
C ASP A 240 -8.32 13.64 -6.24
N ALA A 241 -9.46 12.97 -6.30
CA ALA A 241 -10.30 12.75 -5.13
C ALA A 241 -9.66 11.90 -4.03
N SER A 242 -8.69 11.04 -4.35
CA SER A 242 -7.96 10.19 -3.38
C SER A 242 -6.60 10.77 -3.01
N HIS A 243 -5.99 11.54 -3.91
CA HIS A 243 -4.66 12.10 -3.81
C HIS A 243 -4.77 13.64 -3.77
N ALA A 244 -5.34 14.15 -2.69
CA ALA A 244 -5.52 15.58 -2.53
C ALA A 244 -4.16 16.30 -2.59
N HIS A 245 -4.07 17.37 -3.37
CA HIS A 245 -2.85 18.18 -3.48
C HIS A 245 -2.40 18.70 -2.11
N SER A 246 -3.34 19.06 -1.25
CA SER A 246 -3.10 19.46 0.14
C SER A 246 -2.41 18.39 0.99
N ALA A 247 -2.59 17.10 0.69
CA ALA A 247 -1.88 16.03 1.41
C ALA A 247 -0.36 16.06 1.11
N SER A 248 0.03 16.37 -0.12
CA SER A 248 1.43 16.54 -0.51
C SER A 248 2.06 17.77 0.14
N TRP A 249 1.32 18.87 0.23
CA TRP A 249 1.76 20.09 0.92
C TRP A 249 1.89 19.89 2.43
N ALA A 250 0.94 19.19 3.06
CA ALA A 250 1.03 18.86 4.48
C ALA A 250 2.29 18.04 4.80
N LEU A 251 2.65 17.07 3.95
CA LEU A 251 3.92 16.35 4.08
C LEU A 251 5.14 17.27 3.98
N LYS A 252 5.12 18.19 3.00
CA LYS A 252 6.20 19.16 2.81
C LYS A 252 6.38 20.06 4.01
N GLU A 253 5.29 20.47 4.65
CA GLU A 253 5.33 21.36 5.83
C GLU A 253 5.72 20.62 7.11
N LEU A 254 5.24 19.39 7.30
CA LEU A 254 5.42 18.66 8.55
C LEU A 254 6.73 17.87 8.60
N MET A 255 7.23 17.38 7.47
CA MET A 255 8.45 16.56 7.45
C MET A 255 9.71 17.44 7.32
N PRO A 256 10.66 17.38 8.28
CA PRO A 256 11.82 18.29 8.31
C PRO A 256 12.73 18.25 7.08
N ARG A 257 12.75 17.09 6.39
CA ARG A 257 13.64 16.83 5.24
C ARG A 257 12.87 16.45 3.98
N ALA A 258 11.66 17.01 3.83
CA ALA A 258 10.84 16.76 2.64
C ALA A 258 11.12 17.75 1.52
N GLU A 259 11.19 17.24 0.31
CA GLU A 259 11.22 17.97 -0.96
C GLU A 259 9.95 17.67 -1.74
N LEU A 260 9.24 18.68 -2.20
CA LEU A 260 8.02 18.55 -3.00
C LEU A 260 8.31 18.84 -4.47
N TRP A 261 8.05 17.87 -5.31
CA TRP A 261 7.97 18.08 -6.76
C TRP A 261 6.53 18.47 -7.11
N ASP A 262 6.29 19.77 -7.11
CA ASP A 262 4.98 20.38 -7.33
C ASP A 262 4.68 20.52 -8.83
N VAL A 263 4.70 19.37 -9.52
CA VAL A 263 4.32 19.27 -10.94
C VAL A 263 2.99 18.54 -11.01
N LEU A 264 2.01 19.16 -11.67
CA LEU A 264 0.68 18.56 -11.78
C LEU A 264 0.69 17.26 -12.58
N PRO A 265 -0.21 16.30 -12.27
CA PRO A 265 -0.28 15.00 -12.91
C PRO A 265 -0.26 14.97 -14.43
N PRO A 266 -0.88 15.92 -15.18
CA PRO A 266 -0.78 15.94 -16.65
C PRO A 266 0.63 16.12 -17.22
N HIS A 267 1.56 16.63 -16.42
CA HIS A 267 2.96 16.85 -16.80
C HIS A 267 3.92 15.81 -16.22
N GLN A 268 3.39 14.84 -15.48
CA GLN A 268 4.14 13.69 -14.97
C GLN A 268 4.04 12.53 -15.97
N ASN A 269 5.14 11.82 -16.18
CA ASN A 269 5.21 10.66 -17.05
C ASN A 269 6.30 9.68 -16.60
N GLY A 270 6.37 8.50 -17.20
CA GLY A 270 7.32 7.47 -16.77
C GLY A 270 8.77 7.92 -16.85
N ARG A 271 9.16 8.72 -17.83
CA ARG A 271 10.53 9.21 -18.00
C ARG A 271 10.94 10.18 -16.90
N ASN A 272 10.16 11.25 -16.70
CA ASN A 272 10.54 12.25 -15.69
C ASN A 272 10.38 11.72 -14.27
N THR A 273 9.43 10.82 -14.01
CA THR A 273 9.31 10.13 -12.71
C THR A 273 10.55 9.26 -12.44
N LEU A 274 11.04 8.49 -13.42
CA LEU A 274 12.27 7.72 -13.28
C LEU A 274 13.48 8.62 -13.00
N GLU A 275 13.63 9.72 -13.72
CA GLU A 275 14.69 10.70 -13.52
C GLU A 275 14.70 11.23 -12.07
N GLN A 276 13.52 11.54 -11.50
CA GLN A 276 13.38 11.98 -10.11
C GLN A 276 13.73 10.89 -9.10
N ILE A 277 13.28 9.64 -9.31
CA ILE A 277 13.64 8.52 -8.43
C ILE A 277 15.16 8.33 -8.39
N LEU A 278 15.81 8.29 -9.56
CA LEU A 278 17.25 8.11 -9.65
C LEU A 278 18.03 9.29 -9.08
N ALA A 279 17.56 10.53 -9.33
CA ALA A 279 18.19 11.73 -8.76
C ALA A 279 18.08 11.77 -7.23
N PHE A 280 16.92 11.43 -6.69
CA PHE A 280 16.70 11.31 -5.25
C PHE A 280 17.63 10.27 -4.62
N ALA A 281 17.66 9.07 -5.19
CA ALA A 281 18.47 7.95 -4.67
C ALA A 281 19.99 8.28 -4.65
N ARG A 282 20.48 9.06 -5.61
CA ARG A 282 21.90 9.49 -5.65
C ARG A 282 22.27 10.49 -4.56
N ARG A 283 21.31 11.14 -3.92
CA ARG A 283 21.52 12.12 -2.83
C ARG A 283 21.48 11.48 -1.45
N LEU A 284 21.09 10.21 -1.33
CA LEU A 284 21.06 9.43 -0.09
C LEU A 284 22.37 8.69 0.15
#